data_e1b2d3cc00b0b23179c6299bd206a0d0
#
_entry.id   e1b2d3cc00b0b23179c6299bd206a0d0
#
_cell.length_a   1.000
_cell.length_b   1.000
_cell.length_c   1.000
_cell.angle_alpha   90.00
_cell.angle_beta   90.00
_cell.angle_gamma   90.00
#
_symmetry.space_group_name_H-M   'P 1'
#
loop_
_entity.id
_entity.type
_entity.pdbx_description
1 polymer ?
#
loop_
_entity_poly.entity_id
_entity_poly.type
_entity_poly.pdbx_seq_one_letter_code
_entity_poly.pdbx_strand_id
1 'polypeptide(L)'
;MGKNKVKTTFVEFYDKYLEDIKAQVGAGKSIALYHKYSAARKHFVNFLHTKYGRKDLMPGELTHLIIHDFEIYLRTVVALKPNSATKTLKFFKTVVIFAQKCGVMTHDPFLNHHFHLEYVDRGFLTDDEIRRIMERDFDIPRLEAVRDIFIF
;
A
#
# COMPACT_ATOMS: atom_id res chain seq x y z
N MET A 1 5.70 37.26 -16.92
CA MET A 1 4.98 37.19 -15.63
C MET A 1 5.15 35.80 -15.05
N GLY A 2 6.03 35.65 -14.06
CA GLY A 2 6.26 34.38 -13.38
C GLY A 2 5.02 34.02 -12.57
N LYS A 3 4.30 32.98 -12.99
CA LYS A 3 3.35 32.29 -12.10
C LYS A 3 4.17 31.81 -10.92
N ASN A 4 3.98 32.35 -9.72
CA ASN A 4 4.43 31.75 -8.48
C ASN A 4 3.86 30.32 -8.44
N LYS A 5 4.63 29.34 -8.92
CA LYS A 5 4.35 27.94 -8.63
C LYS A 5 4.48 27.82 -7.12
N VAL A 6 3.35 27.77 -6.43
CA VAL A 6 3.31 27.34 -5.03
C VAL A 6 4.07 26.03 -4.99
N LYS A 7 5.23 26.03 -4.35
CA LYS A 7 6.07 24.82 -4.22
C LYS A 7 5.40 23.89 -3.23
N THR A 8 4.50 23.04 -3.72
CA THR A 8 3.85 22.02 -2.93
C THR A 8 4.88 20.95 -2.55
N THR A 9 4.99 20.64 -1.29
CA THR A 9 5.83 19.53 -0.80
C THR A 9 5.20 18.18 -1.16
N PHE A 10 5.98 17.12 -1.09
CA PHE A 10 5.49 15.79 -1.50
C PHE A 10 4.40 15.26 -0.56
N VAL A 11 4.54 15.44 0.76
CA VAL A 11 3.53 14.99 1.73
C VAL A 11 2.25 15.79 1.61
N GLU A 12 2.32 17.11 1.38
CA GLU A 12 1.14 17.94 1.10
C GLU A 12 0.40 17.46 -0.16
N PHE A 13 1.15 17.12 -1.21
CA PHE A 13 0.57 16.55 -2.43
C PHE A 13 -0.10 15.19 -2.15
N TYR A 14 0.54 14.35 -1.35
CA TYR A 14 -0.01 13.06 -0.94
C TYR A 14 -1.30 13.24 -0.15
N ASP A 15 -1.36 14.22 0.76
CA ASP A 15 -2.57 14.52 1.53
C ASP A 15 -3.75 14.92 0.63
N LYS A 16 -3.50 15.76 -0.38
CA LYS A 16 -4.53 16.08 -1.41
C LYS A 16 -5.02 14.84 -2.15
N TYR A 17 -4.11 13.95 -2.52
CA TYR A 17 -4.46 12.68 -3.15
C TYR A 17 -5.35 11.81 -2.24
N LEU A 18 -5.08 11.79 -0.94
CA LEU A 18 -5.91 11.08 0.04
C LEU A 18 -7.30 11.70 0.18
N GLU A 19 -7.41 13.03 0.16
CA GLU A 19 -8.70 13.72 0.17
C GLU A 19 -9.53 13.36 -1.06
N ASP A 20 -8.92 13.31 -2.24
CA ASP A 20 -9.57 12.90 -3.49
C ASP A 20 -10.07 11.45 -3.44
N ILE A 21 -9.28 10.53 -2.88
CA ILE A 21 -9.72 9.14 -2.68
C ILE A 21 -10.88 9.09 -1.69
N LYS A 22 -10.79 9.82 -0.58
CA LYS A 22 -11.81 9.84 0.46
C LYS A 22 -13.15 10.37 -0.08
N ALA A 23 -13.11 11.40 -0.91
CA ALA A 23 -14.30 11.95 -1.56
C ALA A 23 -15.00 10.95 -2.51
N GLN A 24 -14.23 9.99 -3.06
CA GLN A 24 -14.75 8.96 -3.97
C GLN A 24 -15.19 7.67 -3.26
N VAL A 25 -15.07 7.59 -1.93
CA VAL A 25 -15.55 6.43 -1.16
C VAL A 25 -17.06 6.35 -1.27
N GLY A 26 -17.56 5.17 -1.67
CA GLY A 26 -18.97 4.95 -1.99
C GLY A 26 -19.37 5.36 -3.41
N ALA A 27 -18.52 6.08 -4.14
CA ALA A 27 -18.72 6.47 -5.54
C ALA A 27 -17.66 5.85 -6.47
N GLY A 28 -17.39 4.57 -6.29
CA GLY A 28 -16.43 3.80 -7.09
C GLY A 28 -15.14 3.40 -6.38
N LYS A 29 -14.87 3.93 -5.19
CA LYS A 29 -13.73 3.51 -4.34
C LYS A 29 -14.19 3.00 -2.98
N SER A 30 -13.44 2.02 -2.44
CA SER A 30 -13.71 1.47 -1.12
C SER A 30 -12.96 2.21 -0.03
N ILE A 31 -13.52 2.23 1.18
CA ILE A 31 -12.83 2.77 2.36
C ILE A 31 -11.54 1.99 2.66
N ALA A 32 -11.51 0.69 2.36
CA ALA A 32 -10.31 -0.13 2.53
C ALA A 32 -9.15 0.36 1.65
N LEU A 33 -9.44 0.85 0.44
CA LEU A 33 -8.43 1.44 -0.44
C LEU A 33 -7.84 2.72 0.17
N TYR A 34 -8.70 3.61 0.68
CA TYR A 34 -8.26 4.80 1.41
C TYR A 34 -7.31 4.45 2.57
N HIS A 35 -7.66 3.45 3.38
CA HIS A 35 -6.81 3.03 4.50
C HIS A 35 -5.44 2.52 4.06
N LYS A 36 -5.35 1.83 2.92
CA LYS A 36 -4.06 1.34 2.38
C LYS A 36 -3.14 2.49 1.97
N TYR A 37 -3.66 3.49 1.27
CA TYR A 37 -2.89 4.69 0.91
C TYR A 37 -2.52 5.53 2.14
N SER A 38 -3.43 5.68 3.09
CA SER A 38 -3.20 6.41 4.34
C SER A 38 -2.10 5.73 5.19
N ALA A 39 -2.11 4.41 5.28
CA ALA A 39 -1.06 3.66 5.97
C ALA A 39 0.32 3.84 5.31
N ALA A 40 0.40 3.77 3.98
CA ALA A 40 1.64 4.02 3.25
C ALA A 40 2.18 5.44 3.51
N ARG A 41 1.31 6.43 3.50
CA ARG A 41 1.68 7.82 3.85
C ARG A 41 2.21 7.93 5.27
N LYS A 42 1.53 7.32 6.24
CA LYS A 42 1.95 7.33 7.66
C LYS A 42 3.32 6.70 7.84
N HIS A 43 3.56 5.56 7.23
CA HIS A 43 4.88 4.91 7.28
C HIS A 43 5.97 5.79 6.66
N PHE A 44 5.68 6.45 5.56
CA PHE A 44 6.65 7.32 4.91
C PHE A 44 7.02 8.55 5.75
N VAL A 45 6.05 9.22 6.37
CA VAL A 45 6.31 10.36 7.25
C VAL A 45 7.12 9.93 8.49
N ASN A 46 6.77 8.79 9.09
CA ASN A 46 7.53 8.24 10.21
C ASN A 46 8.97 7.87 9.81
N PHE A 47 9.16 7.31 8.62
CA PHE A 47 10.46 7.04 8.05
C PHE A 47 11.31 8.31 7.89
N LEU A 48 10.74 9.36 7.28
CA LEU A 48 11.43 10.64 7.12
C LEU A 48 11.84 11.23 8.47
N HIS A 49 10.96 11.15 9.45
CA HIS A 49 11.25 11.65 10.80
C HIS A 49 12.37 10.83 11.48
N THR A 50 12.28 9.51 11.41
CA THR A 50 13.25 8.60 12.08
C THR A 50 14.63 8.67 11.44
N LYS A 51 14.71 8.68 10.11
CA LYS A 51 15.99 8.60 9.40
C LYS A 51 16.61 9.95 9.11
N TYR A 52 15.80 10.95 8.79
CA TYR A 52 16.27 12.26 8.33
C TYR A 52 15.90 13.41 9.29
N GLY A 53 15.14 13.17 10.35
CA GLY A 53 14.66 14.22 11.26
C GLY A 53 13.72 15.23 10.57
N ARG A 54 13.11 14.87 9.45
CA ARG A 54 12.25 15.73 8.63
C ARG A 54 10.82 15.21 8.65
N LYS A 55 9.87 16.13 8.47
CA LYS A 55 8.44 15.76 8.34
C LYS A 55 7.98 15.69 6.90
N ASP A 56 8.73 16.29 5.99
CA ASP A 56 8.38 16.41 4.58
C ASP A 56 9.62 16.62 3.71
N LEU A 57 9.47 16.52 2.41
CA LEU A 57 10.52 16.80 1.43
C LEU A 57 9.91 17.41 0.15
N MET A 58 10.75 18.08 -0.62
CA MET A 58 10.34 18.54 -1.95
C MET A 58 10.25 17.35 -2.92
N PRO A 59 9.31 17.36 -3.88
CA PRO A 59 9.19 16.26 -4.86
C PRO A 59 10.51 15.95 -5.59
N GLY A 60 11.34 16.96 -5.86
CA GLY A 60 12.65 16.77 -6.49
C GLY A 60 13.69 16.07 -5.62
N GLU A 61 13.50 16.03 -4.30
CA GLU A 61 14.39 15.35 -3.36
C GLU A 61 14.08 13.86 -3.23
N LEU A 62 12.93 13.39 -3.71
CA LEU A 62 12.53 11.99 -3.65
C LEU A 62 13.33 11.16 -4.66
N THR A 63 14.49 10.67 -4.24
CA THR A 63 15.41 9.89 -5.06
C THR A 63 15.21 8.38 -4.91
N HIS A 64 15.83 7.59 -5.79
CA HIS A 64 15.84 6.14 -5.66
C HIS A 64 16.45 5.66 -4.33
N LEU A 65 17.46 6.36 -3.82
CA LEU A 65 18.06 6.05 -2.51
C LEU A 65 17.02 6.16 -1.39
N ILE A 66 16.18 7.19 -1.40
CA ILE A 66 15.11 7.35 -0.40
C ILE A 66 14.08 6.22 -0.50
N ILE A 67 13.74 5.78 -1.71
CA ILE A 67 12.84 4.63 -1.90
C ILE A 67 13.47 3.34 -1.36
N HIS A 68 14.74 3.10 -1.66
CA HIS A 68 15.48 1.95 -1.15
C HIS A 68 15.53 1.94 0.39
N ASP A 69 15.88 3.07 0.99
CA ASP A 69 15.91 3.23 2.45
C ASP A 69 14.53 3.07 3.09
N PHE A 70 13.49 3.55 2.42
CA PHE A 70 12.11 3.38 2.88
C PHE A 70 11.68 1.91 2.84
N GLU A 71 12.07 1.15 1.82
CA GLU A 71 11.82 -0.29 1.78
C GLU A 71 12.50 -1.02 2.96
N ILE A 72 13.77 -0.71 3.23
CA ILE A 72 14.50 -1.26 4.37
C ILE A 72 13.79 -0.92 5.67
N TYR A 73 13.37 0.33 5.84
CA TYR A 73 12.62 0.77 7.02
C TYR A 73 11.33 -0.01 7.23
N LEU A 74 10.55 -0.23 6.17
CA LEU A 74 9.32 -1.02 6.23
C LEU A 74 9.58 -2.46 6.69
N ARG A 75 10.68 -3.06 6.26
CA ARG A 75 11.04 -4.45 6.59
C ARG A 75 11.67 -4.59 7.97
N THR A 76 12.47 -3.64 8.41
CA THR A 76 13.29 -3.75 9.63
C THR A 76 12.70 -3.03 10.81
N VAL A 77 12.24 -1.80 10.68
CA VAL A 77 11.71 -0.98 11.78
C VAL A 77 10.22 -1.22 11.96
N VAL A 78 9.43 -1.15 10.88
CA VAL A 78 8.00 -1.46 10.93
C VAL A 78 7.77 -2.97 11.03
N ALA A 79 8.76 -3.77 10.62
CA ALA A 79 8.74 -5.23 10.63
C ALA A 79 7.58 -5.83 9.82
N LEU A 80 7.26 -5.23 8.68
CA LEU A 80 6.27 -5.78 7.76
C LEU A 80 6.80 -7.06 7.10
N LYS A 81 5.90 -8.01 6.87
CA LYS A 81 6.21 -9.17 6.03
C LYS A 81 6.60 -8.70 4.62
N PRO A 82 7.48 -9.44 3.90
CA PRO A 82 8.00 -9.02 2.59
C PRO A 82 6.90 -8.60 1.60
N ASN A 83 5.85 -9.40 1.47
CA ASN A 83 4.73 -9.08 0.57
C ASN A 83 3.93 -7.84 1.01
N SER A 84 3.80 -7.61 2.32
CA SER A 84 3.13 -6.42 2.86
C SER A 84 3.95 -5.16 2.61
N ALA A 85 5.27 -5.22 2.79
CA ALA A 85 6.17 -4.12 2.45
C ALA A 85 6.11 -3.78 0.96
N THR A 86 6.18 -4.80 0.09
CA THR A 86 6.05 -4.63 -1.36
C THR A 86 4.71 -4.00 -1.75
N LYS A 87 3.60 -4.43 -1.16
CA LYS A 87 2.28 -3.84 -1.42
C LYS A 87 2.22 -2.38 -0.98
N THR A 88 2.77 -2.05 0.19
CA THR A 88 2.86 -0.67 0.69
C THR A 88 3.63 0.22 -0.28
N LEU A 89 4.78 -0.24 -0.78
CA LEU A 89 5.55 0.48 -1.79
C LEU A 89 4.81 0.65 -3.12
N LYS A 90 4.01 -0.34 -3.54
CA LYS A 90 3.18 -0.22 -4.75
C LYS A 90 2.11 0.86 -4.60
N PHE A 91 1.46 0.97 -3.46
CA PHE A 91 0.53 2.07 -3.17
C PHE A 91 1.25 3.42 -3.20
N PHE A 92 2.42 3.51 -2.58
CA PHE A 92 3.25 4.70 -2.60
C PHE A 92 3.67 5.09 -4.03
N LYS A 93 4.11 4.12 -4.84
CA LYS A 93 4.45 4.33 -6.26
C LYS A 93 3.29 4.90 -7.07
N THR A 94 2.07 4.47 -6.81
CA THR A 94 0.88 4.99 -7.51
C THR A 94 0.72 6.50 -7.29
N VAL A 95 0.97 6.99 -6.07
CA VAL A 95 0.95 8.43 -5.77
C VAL A 95 2.08 9.16 -6.46
N VAL A 96 3.28 8.58 -6.52
CA VAL A 96 4.43 9.14 -7.27
C VAL A 96 4.10 9.28 -8.75
N ILE A 97 3.52 8.24 -9.37
CA ILE A 97 3.08 8.30 -10.78
C ILE A 97 2.04 9.40 -10.98
N PHE A 98 1.11 9.54 -10.05
CA PHE A 98 0.11 10.61 -10.12
C PHE A 98 0.77 12.00 -10.01
N ALA A 99 1.76 12.17 -9.12
CA ALA A 99 2.54 13.41 -9.01
C ALA A 99 3.28 13.76 -10.31
N GLN A 100 3.82 12.75 -11.01
CA GLN A 100 4.43 12.92 -12.33
C GLN A 100 3.40 13.38 -13.37
N LYS A 101 2.24 12.74 -13.42
CA LYS A 101 1.14 13.12 -14.34
C LYS A 101 0.63 14.55 -14.09
N CYS A 102 0.63 14.99 -12.83
CA CYS A 102 0.25 16.36 -12.44
C CYS A 102 1.37 17.40 -12.67
N GLY A 103 2.54 16.97 -13.12
CA GLY A 103 3.69 17.87 -13.32
C GLY A 103 4.35 18.38 -12.03
N VAL A 104 4.03 17.76 -10.89
CA VAL A 104 4.63 18.08 -9.58
C VAL A 104 6.03 17.46 -9.48
N MET A 105 6.25 16.34 -10.15
CA MET A 105 7.50 15.61 -10.18
C MET A 105 7.90 15.31 -11.63
N THR A 106 9.18 15.48 -11.96
CA THR A 106 9.69 15.28 -13.34
C THR A 106 10.49 14.01 -13.53
N HIS A 107 10.99 13.41 -12.44
CA HIS A 107 11.78 12.18 -12.46
C HIS A 107 11.02 11.02 -11.83
N ASP A 108 11.45 9.80 -12.12
CA ASP A 108 10.87 8.58 -11.52
C ASP A 108 11.86 7.96 -10.51
N PRO A 109 11.60 8.07 -9.21
CA PRO A 109 12.45 7.45 -8.19
C PRO A 109 12.37 5.92 -8.19
N PHE A 110 11.38 5.33 -8.86
CA PHE A 110 11.20 3.89 -9.00
C PHE A 110 11.75 3.30 -10.30
N LEU A 111 12.44 4.10 -11.14
CA LEU A 111 12.82 3.71 -12.50
C LEU A 111 13.50 2.33 -12.57
N ASN A 112 14.40 2.03 -11.65
CA ASN A 112 15.12 0.75 -11.59
C ASN A 112 14.75 -0.08 -10.36
N HIS A 113 13.59 0.19 -9.76
CA HIS A 113 13.14 -0.55 -8.60
C HIS A 113 12.39 -1.81 -9.00
N HIS A 114 12.87 -2.96 -8.52
CA HIS A 114 12.23 -4.25 -8.74
C HIS A 114 11.38 -4.64 -7.53
N PHE A 115 10.09 -4.89 -7.79
CA PHE A 115 9.18 -5.39 -6.76
C PHE A 115 9.25 -6.91 -6.69
N HIS A 116 9.67 -7.44 -5.54
CA HIS A 116 9.68 -8.87 -5.29
C HIS A 116 8.46 -9.25 -4.47
N LEU A 117 7.67 -10.20 -4.97
CA LEU A 117 6.62 -10.87 -4.22
C LEU A 117 7.09 -12.30 -3.95
N GLU A 118 7.13 -12.67 -2.68
CA GLU A 118 7.41 -14.04 -2.30
C GLU A 118 6.16 -14.89 -2.54
N TYR A 119 6.37 -16.07 -3.12
CA TYR A 119 5.32 -17.06 -3.22
C TYR A 119 4.98 -17.55 -1.81
N VAL A 120 3.73 -17.39 -1.42
CA VAL A 120 3.21 -17.95 -0.18
C VAL A 120 2.45 -19.21 -0.56
N ASP A 121 3.03 -20.36 -0.28
CA ASP A 121 2.32 -21.62 -0.37
C ASP A 121 1.25 -21.63 0.73
N ARG A 122 0.00 -21.49 0.31
CA ARG A 122 -1.15 -21.52 1.24
C ARG A 122 -1.59 -22.94 1.53
N GLY A 123 -0.90 -23.96 0.96
CA GLY A 123 -1.29 -25.34 1.02
C GLY A 123 -2.67 -25.58 0.39
N PHE A 124 -2.88 -26.78 -0.05
CA PHE A 124 -4.22 -27.26 -0.41
C PHE A 124 -4.76 -28.09 0.75
N LEU A 125 -6.07 -28.05 0.95
CA LEU A 125 -6.72 -28.96 1.88
C LEU A 125 -6.49 -30.41 1.40
N THR A 126 -6.05 -31.26 2.31
CA THR A 126 -5.96 -32.70 2.05
C THR A 126 -7.36 -33.32 1.98
N ASP A 127 -7.49 -34.46 1.32
CA ASP A 127 -8.78 -35.19 1.24
C ASP A 127 -9.36 -35.48 2.62
N ASP A 128 -8.51 -35.77 3.62
CA ASP A 128 -8.94 -36.00 5.01
C ASP A 128 -9.45 -34.70 5.67
N GLU A 129 -8.83 -33.58 5.41
CA GLU A 129 -9.30 -32.28 5.90
C GLU A 129 -10.63 -31.87 5.26
N ILE A 130 -10.78 -32.10 3.96
CA ILE A 130 -12.05 -31.87 3.24
C ILE A 130 -13.13 -32.76 3.84
N ARG A 131 -12.85 -34.07 4.08
CA ARG A 131 -13.79 -34.99 4.69
C ARG A 131 -14.23 -34.52 6.07
N ARG A 132 -13.29 -34.09 6.93
CA ARG A 132 -13.60 -33.57 8.27
C ARG A 132 -14.48 -32.31 8.21
N ILE A 133 -14.30 -31.45 7.19
CA ILE A 133 -15.16 -30.28 6.98
C ILE A 133 -16.55 -30.72 6.55
N MET A 134 -16.67 -31.71 5.66
CA MET A 134 -17.95 -32.25 5.20
C MET A 134 -18.77 -32.91 6.31
N GLU A 135 -18.11 -33.66 7.22
CA GLU A 135 -18.74 -34.41 8.30
C GLU A 135 -19.04 -33.55 9.55
N ARG A 136 -18.53 -32.33 9.59
CA ARG A 136 -18.72 -31.44 10.74
C ARG A 136 -20.08 -30.76 10.69
N ASP A 137 -20.87 -30.99 11.73
CA ASP A 137 -22.07 -30.21 11.98
C ASP A 137 -21.69 -28.82 12.53
N PHE A 138 -22.28 -27.81 11.96
CA PHE A 138 -22.09 -26.44 12.42
C PHE A 138 -23.38 -25.95 13.09
N ASP A 139 -23.27 -25.42 14.29
CA ASP A 139 -24.38 -24.85 15.04
C ASP A 139 -24.99 -23.60 14.38
N ILE A 140 -24.34 -23.08 13.37
CA ILE A 140 -24.76 -21.85 12.66
C ILE A 140 -25.09 -22.22 11.20
N PRO A 141 -26.36 -22.10 10.76
CA PRO A 141 -26.79 -22.47 9.39
C PRO A 141 -26.00 -21.77 8.28
N ARG A 142 -25.51 -20.54 8.55
CA ARG A 142 -24.68 -19.79 7.61
C ARG A 142 -23.34 -20.50 7.32
N LEU A 143 -22.74 -21.15 8.31
CA LEU A 143 -21.47 -21.90 8.12
C LEU A 143 -21.70 -23.17 7.33
N GLU A 144 -22.84 -23.83 7.47
CA GLU A 144 -23.20 -24.99 6.65
C GLU A 144 -23.36 -24.58 5.18
N ALA A 145 -24.04 -23.48 4.89
CA ALA A 145 -24.21 -22.97 3.54
C ALA A 145 -22.86 -22.58 2.90
N VAL A 146 -21.94 -21.98 3.67
CA VAL A 146 -20.60 -21.64 3.19
C VAL A 146 -19.78 -22.89 2.91
N ARG A 147 -19.86 -23.91 3.79
CA ARG A 147 -19.24 -25.22 3.56
C ARG A 147 -19.73 -25.84 2.26
N ASP A 148 -21.02 -25.90 2.05
CA ASP A 148 -21.62 -26.55 0.88
C ASP A 148 -21.23 -25.85 -0.43
N ILE A 149 -21.15 -24.52 -0.43
CA ILE A 149 -20.65 -23.73 -1.58
C ILE A 149 -19.16 -24.00 -1.81
N PHE A 150 -18.35 -24.14 -0.76
CA PHE A 150 -16.91 -24.35 -0.88
C PHE A 150 -16.55 -25.75 -1.40
N ILE A 151 -17.34 -26.79 -1.04
CA ILE A 151 -17.09 -28.18 -1.40
C ILE A 151 -17.70 -28.55 -2.76
N PHE A 152 -18.80 -27.95 -3.11
CA PHE A 152 -19.52 -28.15 -4.37
C PHE A 152 -19.32 -26.96 -5.32
#